data_9da30f3069edc812819647aeb239140c
#
_entry.id   9da30f3069edc812819647aeb239140c
#
_cell.length_a   1.000
_cell.length_b   1.000
_cell.length_c   1.000
_cell.angle_alpha   90.00
_cell.angle_beta   90.00
_cell.angle_gamma   90.00
#
_symmetry.space_group_name_H-M   'P 1'
#
loop_
_entity.id
_entity.type
_entity.pdbx_description
1 polymer ?
#
loop_
_entity_poly.entity_id
_entity_poly.type
_entity_poly.pdbx_seq_one_letter_code
_entity_poly.pdbx_strand_id
1 'polypeptide(L)'
;MSGYNDYDGGYREKQSERSRWTPLTRMLLSGEMTQEKQKELTNREKFDRWMINEGYRRFFVFVFMLLHGMVFAFGFVNYARKDSLQNARDVFGPTYMIARAAALVLHFDVALILFPVCRTFISLARQTPLNGIIQFDKNITFHITTAWSIVFFSWVHTIAHWNNFAQISAKNNLGFYGFLLANFTSGPGWTGYTMLTALMGMVLTSVEKPRRANYERFWYTHHMFVIFFFFWSIHGAFCMIQPDVAPFCVSIGTQAVGVFWQYWMYGGFIYLAERVARELRGRHKTYISKVIQHPSNVCEIQIKKEHTKTRAGQYIFFSCPAVSIWQYHPFTLTSAPEEDYISIHMRVVGDFTREVAKALGCEFDRKDKDASKVVGVNGDNNDVDPALRRVLPRVYVDGPFGSASEDVFKYEVSVLVGAGIGVTPFASILKSIWYRMNYPQSKTRLSKVYFVWICRDFGSFEWFRSLLLAIEAQDVDNRIEIHTYLTAKIKIDDATNIMINDANADKDAITGLRAPTNFGRPNWDMIFRGIRKLHTPAEAGVFFCGPKGLGSTLHIFCNKYSEPGFSFVWGKENF
;
A
#
# COMPACT_ATOMS: atom_id res chain seq x y z
N MET A 1 45.96 54.19 -21.83
CA MET A 1 45.52 53.64 -20.54
C MET A 1 44.01 53.44 -20.61
N SER A 2 43.59 52.35 -21.03
CA SER A 2 42.20 51.88 -20.89
C SER A 2 42.18 50.35 -21.24
N GLY A 3 41.97 49.57 -20.25
CA GLY A 3 41.96 48.11 -20.48
C GLY A 3 42.16 47.36 -19.16
N TYR A 4 41.19 47.45 -18.24
CA TYR A 4 41.09 46.57 -17.08
C TYR A 4 39.73 46.81 -16.40
N ASN A 5 38.66 46.26 -16.92
CA ASN A 5 37.38 46.22 -16.19
C ASN A 5 36.35 45.21 -16.68
N ASP A 6 36.68 44.29 -17.59
CA ASP A 6 35.67 43.32 -18.10
C ASP A 6 35.75 41.88 -17.54
N TYR A 7 36.72 41.63 -16.62
CA TYR A 7 36.85 40.27 -16.03
C TYR A 7 36.14 40.07 -14.69
N ASP A 8 35.73 41.14 -14.02
CA ASP A 8 35.13 41.07 -12.66
C ASP A 8 33.60 40.85 -12.69
N GLY A 9 32.93 41.28 -13.77
CA GLY A 9 31.47 41.10 -13.93
C GLY A 9 31.07 39.64 -14.09
N GLY A 10 31.78 38.87 -14.93
CA GLY A 10 31.51 37.47 -15.18
C GLY A 10 31.81 36.54 -13.99
N TYR A 11 32.72 36.93 -13.10
CA TYR A 11 33.02 36.15 -11.89
C TYR A 11 31.99 36.40 -10.79
N ARG A 12 31.47 37.62 -10.65
CA ARG A 12 30.39 37.96 -9.72
C ARG A 12 29.04 37.39 -10.15
N GLU A 13 28.74 37.37 -11.47
CA GLU A 13 27.54 36.74 -12.02
C GLU A 13 27.57 35.24 -11.78
N LYS A 14 28.68 34.54 -12.06
CA LYS A 14 28.84 33.10 -11.76
C LYS A 14 28.83 32.78 -10.25
N GLN A 15 29.28 33.70 -9.39
CA GLN A 15 29.17 33.53 -7.94
C GLN A 15 27.75 33.75 -7.43
N SER A 16 26.98 34.69 -7.99
CA SER A 16 25.56 34.90 -7.65
C SER A 16 24.69 33.70 -8.10
N GLU A 17 24.92 33.15 -9.29
CA GLU A 17 24.26 31.93 -9.75
C GLU A 17 24.59 30.73 -8.87
N ARG A 18 25.85 30.54 -8.45
CA ARG A 18 26.26 29.44 -7.56
C ARG A 18 25.66 29.54 -6.14
N SER A 19 25.33 30.73 -5.67
CA SER A 19 24.67 30.93 -4.38
C SER A 19 23.18 30.58 -4.40
N ARG A 20 22.60 30.54 -5.58
CA ARG A 20 21.17 30.30 -5.84
C ARG A 20 20.76 28.84 -5.73
N TRP A 21 21.67 27.88 -5.92
CA TRP A 21 21.37 26.47 -5.90
C TRP A 21 21.63 25.82 -4.54
N THR A 22 20.76 24.91 -4.15
CA THR A 22 20.92 24.10 -2.94
C THR A 22 22.18 23.22 -3.02
N PRO A 23 22.72 22.79 -1.88
CA PRO A 23 23.94 21.99 -1.85
C PRO A 23 23.86 20.72 -2.71
N LEU A 24 22.74 19.99 -2.68
CA LEU A 24 22.57 18.78 -3.49
C LEU A 24 22.47 19.13 -4.99
N THR A 25 21.70 20.15 -5.36
CA THR A 25 21.60 20.63 -6.76
C THR A 25 22.97 21.01 -7.31
N ARG A 26 23.79 21.71 -6.52
CA ARG A 26 25.18 22.04 -6.92
C ARG A 26 26.02 20.80 -7.18
N MET A 27 25.95 19.80 -6.31
CA MET A 27 26.66 18.52 -6.48
C MET A 27 26.19 17.75 -7.72
N LEU A 28 24.89 17.79 -8.02
CA LEU A 28 24.33 17.12 -9.19
C LEU A 28 24.76 17.77 -10.51
N LEU A 29 24.89 19.08 -10.54
CA LEU A 29 25.24 19.85 -11.75
C LEU A 29 26.75 19.96 -11.98
N SER A 30 27.57 20.05 -10.92
CA SER A 30 29.03 20.17 -11.05
C SER A 30 29.74 18.90 -11.50
N GLY A 31 29.09 17.76 -11.40
CA GLY A 31 29.73 16.46 -11.67
C GLY A 31 30.89 16.12 -10.71
N GLU A 32 31.13 16.93 -9.68
CA GLU A 32 32.25 16.83 -8.74
C GLU A 32 32.20 15.62 -7.80
N MET A 33 31.23 14.75 -7.96
CA MET A 33 31.19 13.50 -7.20
C MET A 33 32.09 12.46 -7.85
N THR A 34 33.40 12.60 -7.63
CA THR A 34 34.36 11.51 -7.87
C THR A 34 33.86 10.21 -7.28
N GLN A 35 34.12 9.12 -7.98
CA GLN A 35 33.81 7.75 -7.48
C GLN A 35 34.58 7.53 -6.18
N GLU A 36 33.97 7.86 -5.06
CA GLU A 36 34.48 7.47 -3.75
C GLU A 36 34.51 5.93 -3.71
N LYS A 37 35.69 5.34 -3.50
CA LYS A 37 35.82 3.92 -3.26
C LYS A 37 34.94 3.56 -2.07
N GLN A 38 33.89 2.77 -2.28
CA GLN A 38 33.03 2.33 -1.16
C GLN A 38 33.93 1.62 -0.14
N LYS A 39 33.84 2.05 1.11
CA LYS A 39 34.54 1.42 2.24
C LYS A 39 34.13 -0.07 2.29
N GLU A 40 35.08 -0.96 2.37
CA GLU A 40 34.80 -2.37 2.62
C GLU A 40 34.20 -2.53 4.02
N LEU A 41 32.94 -2.94 4.07
CA LEU A 41 32.22 -3.14 5.32
C LEU A 41 32.63 -4.47 5.95
N THR A 42 32.76 -4.48 7.27
CA THR A 42 32.91 -5.72 8.07
C THR A 42 31.65 -6.58 7.97
N ASN A 43 31.73 -7.86 8.33
CA ASN A 43 30.56 -8.75 8.31
C ASN A 43 29.43 -8.27 9.25
N ARG A 44 29.79 -7.66 10.39
CA ARG A 44 28.82 -7.06 11.32
C ARG A 44 28.12 -5.87 10.67
N GLU A 45 28.86 -4.94 10.08
CA GLU A 45 28.28 -3.77 9.39
C GLU A 45 27.39 -4.18 8.21
N LYS A 46 27.74 -5.25 7.47
CA LYS A 46 26.89 -5.84 6.42
C LYS A 46 25.60 -6.42 6.99
N PHE A 47 25.66 -7.08 8.14
CA PHE A 47 24.49 -7.61 8.82
C PHE A 47 23.59 -6.48 9.35
N ASP A 48 24.15 -5.47 10.00
CA ASP A 48 23.40 -4.32 10.51
C ASP A 48 22.68 -3.57 9.37
N ARG A 49 23.41 -3.33 8.26
CA ARG A 49 22.84 -2.75 7.04
C ARG A 49 21.68 -3.58 6.47
N TRP A 50 21.84 -4.89 6.43
CA TRP A 50 20.79 -5.80 5.96
C TRP A 50 19.57 -5.78 6.90
N MET A 51 19.78 -5.66 8.21
CA MET A 51 18.69 -5.60 9.20
C MET A 51 17.78 -4.40 9.00
N ILE A 52 18.27 -3.24 8.57
CA ILE A 52 17.49 -1.99 8.44
C ILE A 52 16.25 -2.18 7.54
N ASN A 53 16.40 -2.74 6.35
CA ASN A 53 15.34 -2.81 5.35
C ASN A 53 14.83 -4.23 5.06
N GLU A 54 15.63 -5.27 5.32
CA GLU A 54 15.32 -6.65 4.97
C GLU A 54 15.20 -7.56 6.19
N GLY A 55 16.03 -7.36 7.21
CA GLY A 55 16.22 -8.31 8.30
C GLY A 55 14.94 -8.59 9.06
N TYR A 56 14.23 -7.57 9.54
CA TYR A 56 12.98 -7.74 10.28
C TYR A 56 11.91 -8.47 9.48
N ARG A 57 11.79 -8.17 8.17
CA ARG A 57 10.86 -8.86 7.29
C ARG A 57 11.19 -10.34 7.15
N ARG A 58 12.48 -10.65 6.93
CA ARG A 58 12.94 -12.02 6.77
C ARG A 58 12.85 -12.80 8.08
N PHE A 59 13.17 -12.15 9.18
CA PHE A 59 13.00 -12.72 10.52
C PHE A 59 11.52 -13.06 10.80
N PHE A 60 10.60 -12.14 10.47
CA PHE A 60 9.16 -12.39 10.61
C PHE A 60 8.70 -13.61 9.79
N VAL A 61 9.12 -13.70 8.53
CA VAL A 61 8.81 -14.87 7.68
C VAL A 61 9.42 -16.15 8.25
N PHE A 62 10.65 -16.10 8.74
CA PHE A 62 11.28 -17.25 9.40
C PHE A 62 10.49 -17.72 10.62
N VAL A 63 10.10 -16.80 11.51
CA VAL A 63 9.27 -17.13 12.69
C VAL A 63 7.92 -17.71 12.27
N PHE A 64 7.29 -17.14 11.25
CA PHE A 64 6.03 -17.65 10.70
C PHE A 64 6.17 -19.08 10.20
N MET A 65 7.19 -19.39 9.42
CA MET A 65 7.48 -20.75 8.91
C MET A 65 7.85 -21.72 10.05
N LEU A 66 8.60 -21.25 11.04
CA LEU A 66 8.95 -22.05 12.21
C LEU A 66 7.69 -22.44 13.02
N LEU A 67 6.78 -21.48 13.24
CA LEU A 67 5.52 -21.73 13.92
C LEU A 67 4.66 -22.76 13.16
N HIS A 68 4.60 -22.67 11.83
CA HIS A 68 3.90 -23.68 11.01
C HIS A 68 4.52 -25.08 11.19
N GLY A 69 5.84 -25.16 11.15
CA GLY A 69 6.56 -26.42 11.40
C GLY A 69 6.28 -26.98 12.80
N MET A 70 6.31 -26.13 13.82
CA MET A 70 6.01 -26.53 15.20
C MET A 70 4.56 -27.00 15.37
N VAL A 71 3.59 -26.26 14.81
CA VAL A 71 2.16 -26.62 14.87
C VAL A 71 1.92 -27.94 14.15
N PHE A 72 2.53 -28.14 12.98
CA PHE A 72 2.44 -29.40 12.24
C PHE A 72 3.05 -30.56 13.03
N ALA A 73 4.27 -30.39 13.55
CA ALA A 73 4.96 -31.42 14.33
C ALA A 73 4.17 -31.77 15.61
N PHE A 74 3.66 -30.75 16.32
CA PHE A 74 2.81 -30.96 17.48
C PHE A 74 1.56 -31.74 17.13
N GLY A 75 0.87 -31.34 16.06
CA GLY A 75 -0.32 -32.06 15.57
C GLY A 75 0.00 -33.51 15.23
N PHE A 76 1.09 -33.74 14.47
CA PHE A 76 1.52 -35.08 14.10
C PHE A 76 1.80 -35.96 15.32
N VAL A 77 2.63 -35.49 16.26
CA VAL A 77 2.97 -36.22 17.49
C VAL A 77 1.76 -36.46 18.38
N ASN A 78 0.89 -35.46 18.51
CA ASN A 78 -0.34 -35.58 19.32
C ASN A 78 -1.25 -36.72 18.78
N TYR A 79 -1.49 -36.74 17.46
CA TYR A 79 -2.30 -37.79 16.85
C TYR A 79 -1.58 -39.14 16.75
N ALA A 80 -0.25 -39.16 16.72
CA ALA A 80 0.55 -40.39 16.78
C ALA A 80 0.52 -41.07 18.16
N ARG A 81 0.33 -40.29 19.25
CA ARG A 81 0.36 -40.79 20.63
C ARG A 81 -1.01 -40.92 21.29
N LYS A 82 -2.08 -40.49 20.61
CA LYS A 82 -3.42 -40.46 21.21
C LYS A 82 -4.01 -41.85 21.29
N ASP A 83 -4.12 -42.45 22.49
CA ASP A 83 -4.57 -43.84 22.71
C ASP A 83 -5.98 -44.10 22.15
N SER A 84 -6.88 -43.10 22.27
CA SER A 84 -8.25 -43.20 21.77
C SER A 84 -8.39 -43.27 20.23
N LEU A 85 -7.30 -43.35 19.48
CA LEU A 85 -7.27 -43.38 18.01
C LEU A 85 -6.31 -44.44 17.47
N GLN A 86 -6.09 -45.52 18.24
CA GLN A 86 -5.19 -46.60 17.89
C GLN A 86 -5.66 -47.28 16.59
N ASN A 87 -6.93 -47.69 16.54
CA ASN A 87 -7.51 -48.36 15.37
C ASN A 87 -7.40 -47.48 14.10
N ALA A 88 -7.60 -46.19 14.20
CA ALA A 88 -7.42 -45.28 13.08
C ALA A 88 -5.98 -45.27 12.57
N ARG A 89 -5.00 -45.28 13.47
CA ARG A 89 -3.57 -45.36 13.10
C ARG A 89 -3.23 -46.68 12.45
N ASP A 90 -3.74 -47.79 12.98
CA ASP A 90 -3.49 -49.12 12.45
C ASP A 90 -4.09 -49.32 11.05
N VAL A 91 -5.24 -48.67 10.78
CA VAL A 91 -5.90 -48.74 9.47
C VAL A 91 -5.23 -47.78 8.45
N PHE A 92 -4.97 -46.55 8.82
CA PHE A 92 -4.57 -45.51 7.87
C PHE A 92 -3.07 -45.21 7.88
N GLY A 93 -2.34 -45.63 8.90
CA GLY A 93 -0.92 -45.36 9.06
C GLY A 93 -0.60 -43.85 9.16
N PRO A 94 0.57 -43.44 8.66
CA PRO A 94 1.05 -42.05 8.83
C PRO A 94 0.17 -40.99 8.12
N THR A 95 -0.57 -41.35 7.07
CA THR A 95 -1.40 -40.38 6.33
C THR A 95 -2.55 -39.82 7.18
N TYR A 96 -3.04 -40.62 8.16
CA TYR A 96 -4.00 -40.09 9.12
C TYR A 96 -3.42 -38.96 9.96
N MET A 97 -2.21 -39.17 10.51
CA MET A 97 -1.52 -38.16 11.32
C MET A 97 -1.17 -36.92 10.49
N ILE A 98 -0.72 -37.13 9.23
CA ILE A 98 -0.43 -36.02 8.29
C ILE A 98 -1.69 -35.19 8.02
N ALA A 99 -2.84 -35.83 7.72
CA ALA A 99 -4.08 -35.12 7.47
C ALA A 99 -4.53 -34.28 8.67
N ARG A 100 -4.43 -34.85 9.89
CA ARG A 100 -4.78 -34.15 11.13
C ARG A 100 -3.81 -33.03 11.50
N ALA A 101 -2.52 -33.23 11.27
CA ALA A 101 -1.49 -32.20 11.47
C ALA A 101 -1.70 -31.02 10.51
N ALA A 102 -1.95 -31.31 9.24
CA ALA A 102 -2.29 -30.28 8.24
C ALA A 102 -3.55 -29.50 8.64
N ALA A 103 -4.60 -30.18 9.13
CA ALA A 103 -5.81 -29.53 9.62
C ALA A 103 -5.52 -28.58 10.79
N LEU A 104 -4.60 -28.93 11.70
CA LEU A 104 -4.22 -28.04 12.80
C LEU A 104 -3.52 -26.77 12.31
N VAL A 105 -2.65 -26.90 11.29
CA VAL A 105 -2.03 -25.71 10.65
C VAL A 105 -3.09 -24.86 9.96
N LEU A 106 -4.06 -25.48 9.28
CA LEU A 106 -5.18 -24.76 8.66
C LEU A 106 -6.01 -23.99 9.70
N HIS A 107 -6.23 -24.53 10.90
CA HIS A 107 -6.89 -23.80 11.98
C HIS A 107 -6.09 -22.55 12.41
N PHE A 108 -4.78 -22.68 12.50
CA PHE A 108 -3.89 -21.57 12.80
C PHE A 108 -3.94 -20.47 11.73
N ASP A 109 -3.84 -20.86 10.46
CA ASP A 109 -3.90 -19.92 9.33
C ASP A 109 -5.25 -19.20 9.23
N VAL A 110 -6.34 -19.94 9.40
CA VAL A 110 -7.70 -19.41 9.34
C VAL A 110 -7.96 -18.40 10.49
N ALA A 111 -7.34 -18.62 11.65
CA ALA A 111 -7.39 -17.65 12.74
C ALA A 111 -6.67 -16.33 12.38
N LEU A 112 -5.64 -16.38 11.55
CA LEU A 112 -4.82 -15.22 11.19
C LEU A 112 -5.29 -14.46 9.95
N ILE A 113 -5.93 -15.14 8.98
CA ILE A 113 -6.14 -14.63 7.61
C ILE A 113 -6.93 -13.31 7.55
N LEU A 114 -7.81 -13.03 8.50
CA LEU A 114 -8.66 -11.84 8.51
C LEU A 114 -7.99 -10.62 9.18
N PHE A 115 -7.07 -10.79 10.12
CA PHE A 115 -6.40 -9.66 10.79
C PHE A 115 -5.72 -8.69 9.82
N PRO A 116 -4.95 -9.15 8.81
CA PRO A 116 -4.25 -8.25 7.90
C PRO A 116 -5.16 -7.39 7.02
N VAL A 117 -6.44 -7.72 6.91
CA VAL A 117 -7.42 -6.96 6.13
C VAL A 117 -8.33 -6.06 6.98
N CYS A 118 -8.15 -6.09 8.31
CA CYS A 118 -8.82 -5.21 9.26
C CYS A 118 -8.09 -3.86 9.33
N ARG A 119 -8.50 -2.91 8.49
CA ARG A 119 -7.76 -1.65 8.26
C ARG A 119 -7.74 -0.72 9.45
N THR A 120 -8.85 -0.60 10.17
CA THR A 120 -8.93 0.21 11.39
C THR A 120 -8.02 -0.37 12.46
N PHE A 121 -8.08 -1.69 12.65
CA PHE A 121 -7.18 -2.41 13.56
C PHE A 121 -5.71 -2.18 13.19
N ILE A 122 -5.34 -2.35 11.92
CA ILE A 122 -3.97 -2.10 11.45
C ILE A 122 -3.55 -0.63 11.67
N SER A 123 -4.42 0.34 11.37
CA SER A 123 -4.13 1.76 11.57
C SER A 123 -3.91 2.12 13.05
N LEU A 124 -4.64 1.47 13.96
CA LEU A 124 -4.45 1.62 15.40
C LEU A 124 -3.17 0.92 15.88
N ALA A 125 -2.95 -0.34 15.46
CA ALA A 125 -1.76 -1.11 15.82
C ALA A 125 -0.47 -0.43 15.35
N ARG A 126 -0.50 0.24 14.21
CA ARG A 126 0.60 1.02 13.65
C ARG A 126 1.03 2.21 14.53
N GLN A 127 0.12 2.73 15.35
CA GLN A 127 0.40 3.83 16.29
C GLN A 127 1.07 3.35 17.58
N THR A 128 1.18 2.04 17.79
CA THR A 128 1.80 1.42 18.96
C THR A 128 3.29 1.12 18.73
N PRO A 129 4.08 0.85 19.78
CA PRO A 129 5.46 0.39 19.63
C PRO A 129 5.62 -0.89 18.80
N LEU A 130 4.55 -1.67 18.61
CA LEU A 130 4.55 -2.87 17.77
C LEU A 130 4.95 -2.57 16.31
N ASN A 131 4.74 -1.34 15.83
CA ASN A 131 5.16 -0.92 14.49
C ASN A 131 6.68 -0.99 14.27
N GLY A 132 7.47 -0.97 15.35
CA GLY A 132 8.93 -1.17 15.30
C GLY A 132 9.34 -2.64 15.05
N ILE A 133 8.45 -3.61 15.35
CA ILE A 133 8.72 -5.05 15.22
C ILE A 133 7.94 -5.64 14.04
N ILE A 134 6.68 -5.27 13.90
CA ILE A 134 5.77 -5.79 12.87
C ILE A 134 5.58 -4.73 11.80
N GLN A 135 5.95 -5.06 10.56
CA GLN A 135 5.79 -4.16 9.42
C GLN A 135 4.33 -4.16 8.93
N PHE A 136 3.48 -3.38 9.59
CA PHE A 136 2.06 -3.28 9.24
C PHE A 136 1.81 -2.81 7.79
N ASP A 137 2.75 -2.13 7.16
CA ASP A 137 2.69 -1.75 5.74
C ASP A 137 2.71 -2.95 4.78
N LYS A 138 3.09 -4.13 5.28
CA LYS A 138 3.09 -5.39 4.53
C LYS A 138 1.89 -6.29 4.86
N ASN A 139 0.84 -5.73 5.47
CA ASN A 139 -0.36 -6.47 5.87
C ASN A 139 -0.97 -7.29 4.72
N ILE A 140 -1.13 -6.72 3.53
CA ILE A 140 -1.65 -7.44 2.35
C ILE A 140 -0.67 -8.54 1.90
N THR A 141 0.63 -8.31 1.98
CA THR A 141 1.63 -9.37 1.69
C THR A 141 1.50 -10.51 2.68
N PHE A 142 1.28 -10.21 3.96
CA PHE A 142 1.05 -11.23 4.99
C PHE A 142 -0.25 -12.01 4.73
N HIS A 143 -1.36 -11.33 4.38
CA HIS A 143 -2.61 -11.97 3.97
C HIS A 143 -2.38 -12.96 2.81
N ILE A 144 -1.65 -12.54 1.77
CA ILE A 144 -1.32 -13.39 0.62
C ILE A 144 -0.46 -14.59 1.04
N THR A 145 0.52 -14.39 1.92
CA THR A 145 1.39 -15.48 2.42
C THR A 145 0.57 -16.51 3.20
N THR A 146 -0.30 -16.06 4.10
CA THR A 146 -1.22 -16.93 4.85
C THR A 146 -2.19 -17.66 3.92
N ALA A 147 -2.71 -16.99 2.88
CA ALA A 147 -3.57 -17.62 1.89
C ALA A 147 -2.84 -18.74 1.11
N TRP A 148 -1.59 -18.56 0.74
CA TRP A 148 -0.79 -19.62 0.12
C TRP A 148 -0.49 -20.77 1.08
N SER A 149 -0.31 -20.51 2.37
CA SER A 149 -0.21 -21.56 3.39
C SER A 149 -1.51 -22.38 3.46
N ILE A 150 -2.66 -21.71 3.48
CA ILE A 150 -3.99 -22.38 3.45
C ILE A 150 -4.09 -23.27 2.19
N VAL A 151 -3.72 -22.77 1.03
CA VAL A 151 -3.74 -23.58 -0.22
C VAL A 151 -2.86 -24.81 -0.07
N PHE A 152 -1.63 -24.63 0.36
CA PHE A 152 -0.66 -25.73 0.50
C PHE A 152 -1.17 -26.81 1.48
N PHE A 153 -1.55 -26.41 2.69
CA PHE A 153 -2.00 -27.37 3.69
C PHE A 153 -3.40 -27.96 3.39
N SER A 154 -4.25 -27.26 2.65
CA SER A 154 -5.52 -27.84 2.14
C SER A 154 -5.24 -28.99 1.17
N TRP A 155 -4.25 -28.84 0.28
CA TRP A 155 -3.87 -29.94 -0.61
C TRP A 155 -3.18 -31.08 0.14
N VAL A 156 -2.29 -30.80 1.10
CA VAL A 156 -1.70 -31.85 1.95
C VAL A 156 -2.79 -32.64 2.69
N HIS A 157 -3.76 -31.93 3.27
CA HIS A 157 -4.90 -32.54 3.96
C HIS A 157 -5.75 -33.42 3.03
N THR A 158 -6.10 -32.89 1.87
CA THR A 158 -6.95 -33.58 0.88
C THR A 158 -6.27 -34.83 0.33
N ILE A 159 -4.99 -34.73 -0.07
CA ILE A 159 -4.23 -35.87 -0.63
C ILE A 159 -4.04 -36.95 0.42
N ALA A 160 -3.77 -36.60 1.67
CA ALA A 160 -3.67 -37.56 2.77
C ALA A 160 -5.01 -38.26 3.01
N HIS A 161 -6.14 -37.57 2.92
CA HIS A 161 -7.46 -38.17 3.01
C HIS A 161 -7.83 -39.04 1.79
N TRP A 162 -7.35 -38.71 0.59
CA TRP A 162 -7.52 -39.61 -0.55
C TRP A 162 -6.92 -41.00 -0.28
N ASN A 163 -5.71 -41.03 0.28
CA ASN A 163 -5.10 -42.30 0.68
C ASN A 163 -5.94 -43.01 1.78
N ASN A 164 -6.40 -42.26 2.80
CA ASN A 164 -7.25 -42.83 3.85
C ASN A 164 -8.56 -43.40 3.28
N PHE A 165 -9.21 -42.71 2.35
CA PHE A 165 -10.44 -43.18 1.70
C PHE A 165 -10.19 -44.38 0.79
N ALA A 166 -9.07 -44.44 0.11
CA ALA A 166 -8.67 -45.61 -0.69
C ALA A 166 -8.46 -46.83 0.21
N GLN A 167 -7.81 -46.67 1.36
CA GLN A 167 -7.58 -47.75 2.32
C GLN A 167 -8.89 -48.28 2.94
N ILE A 168 -9.82 -47.37 3.32
CA ILE A 168 -11.13 -47.76 3.85
C ILE A 168 -11.95 -48.53 2.79
N SER A 169 -11.90 -48.07 1.55
CA SER A 169 -12.59 -48.70 0.43
C SER A 169 -12.03 -50.11 0.13
N ALA A 170 -10.70 -50.23 0.14
CA ALA A 170 -10.04 -51.53 -0.04
C ALA A 170 -10.38 -52.50 1.08
N LYS A 171 -10.35 -52.07 2.35
CA LYS A 171 -10.66 -52.88 3.51
C LYS A 171 -12.11 -53.38 3.51
N ASN A 172 -13.03 -52.62 2.94
CA ASN A 172 -14.44 -53.00 2.82
C ASN A 172 -14.78 -53.70 1.48
N ASN A 173 -13.80 -54.00 0.64
CA ASN A 173 -13.96 -54.62 -0.68
C ASN A 173 -14.87 -53.80 -1.64
N LEU A 174 -14.94 -52.48 -1.48
CA LEU A 174 -15.80 -51.62 -2.30
C LEU A 174 -15.09 -51.05 -3.54
N GLY A 175 -13.79 -51.26 -3.68
CA GLY A 175 -12.99 -50.81 -4.82
C GLY A 175 -13.11 -49.30 -5.08
N PHE A 176 -13.05 -48.90 -6.34
CA PHE A 176 -13.14 -47.51 -6.72
C PHE A 176 -14.48 -46.83 -6.38
N TYR A 177 -15.56 -47.62 -6.38
CA TYR A 177 -16.88 -47.10 -5.99
C TYR A 177 -16.91 -46.62 -4.52
N GLY A 178 -16.36 -47.40 -3.60
CA GLY A 178 -16.27 -47.00 -2.19
C GLY A 178 -15.40 -45.76 -1.98
N PHE A 179 -14.33 -45.62 -2.77
CA PHE A 179 -13.52 -44.38 -2.76
C PHE A 179 -14.34 -43.15 -3.18
N LEU A 180 -15.13 -43.25 -4.24
CA LEU A 180 -16.01 -42.16 -4.68
C LEU A 180 -17.09 -41.83 -3.65
N LEU A 181 -17.74 -42.88 -3.07
CA LEU A 181 -18.71 -42.65 -1.99
C LEU A 181 -18.08 -41.91 -0.81
N ALA A 182 -16.93 -42.33 -0.33
CA ALA A 182 -16.24 -41.67 0.79
C ALA A 182 -15.92 -40.21 0.48
N ASN A 183 -15.49 -39.90 -0.74
CA ASN A 183 -15.13 -38.53 -1.15
C ASN A 183 -16.35 -37.62 -1.33
N PHE A 184 -17.43 -38.09 -1.95
CA PHE A 184 -18.49 -37.19 -2.40
C PHE A 184 -19.80 -37.29 -1.60
N THR A 185 -20.03 -38.37 -0.86
CA THR A 185 -21.24 -38.50 -0.06
C THR A 185 -21.01 -38.38 1.45
N SER A 186 -19.77 -38.59 1.92
CA SER A 186 -19.47 -38.37 3.34
C SER A 186 -19.53 -36.88 3.68
N GLY A 187 -19.99 -36.56 4.88
CA GLY A 187 -20.07 -35.17 5.36
C GLY A 187 -18.74 -34.40 5.20
N PRO A 188 -17.60 -34.92 5.72
CA PRO A 188 -16.30 -34.29 5.52
C PRO A 188 -15.86 -34.21 4.06
N GLY A 189 -16.22 -35.20 3.23
CA GLY A 189 -15.85 -35.23 1.82
C GLY A 189 -16.48 -34.07 1.04
N TRP A 190 -17.82 -34.04 0.93
CA TRP A 190 -18.49 -33.02 0.13
C TRP A 190 -18.30 -31.60 0.67
N THR A 191 -18.25 -31.38 2.00
CA THR A 191 -17.96 -30.06 2.57
C THR A 191 -16.52 -29.64 2.28
N GLY A 192 -15.57 -30.56 2.34
CA GLY A 192 -14.16 -30.30 2.00
C GLY A 192 -13.99 -29.89 0.55
N TYR A 193 -14.62 -30.57 -0.40
CA TYR A 193 -14.57 -30.21 -1.82
C TYR A 193 -15.26 -28.88 -2.12
N THR A 194 -16.36 -28.58 -1.43
CA THR A 194 -17.01 -27.26 -1.56
C THR A 194 -16.07 -26.14 -1.13
N MET A 195 -15.38 -26.30 0.01
CA MET A 195 -14.38 -25.34 0.48
C MET A 195 -13.20 -25.24 -0.47
N LEU A 196 -12.69 -26.37 -0.95
CA LEU A 196 -11.54 -26.40 -1.88
C LEU A 196 -11.88 -25.70 -3.21
N THR A 197 -13.08 -25.93 -3.74
CA THR A 197 -13.58 -25.26 -4.96
C THR A 197 -13.68 -23.75 -4.74
N ALA A 198 -14.26 -23.31 -3.62
CA ALA A 198 -14.35 -21.91 -3.27
C ALA A 198 -12.95 -21.28 -3.13
N LEU A 199 -12.03 -21.95 -2.45
CA LEU A 199 -10.64 -21.51 -2.28
C LEU A 199 -9.92 -21.38 -3.63
N MET A 200 -10.02 -22.38 -4.50
CA MET A 200 -9.38 -22.34 -5.83
C MET A 200 -9.98 -21.22 -6.70
N GLY A 201 -11.29 -21.02 -6.67
CA GLY A 201 -11.95 -19.91 -7.37
C GLY A 201 -11.42 -18.55 -6.92
N MET A 202 -11.27 -18.33 -5.61
CA MET A 202 -10.68 -17.12 -5.04
C MET A 202 -9.22 -16.95 -5.48
N VAL A 203 -8.41 -17.99 -5.39
CA VAL A 203 -6.97 -17.93 -5.69
C VAL A 203 -6.72 -17.64 -7.17
N LEU A 204 -7.40 -18.34 -8.08
CA LEU A 204 -7.21 -18.17 -9.53
C LEU A 204 -7.45 -16.75 -10.00
N THR A 205 -8.40 -16.04 -9.39
CA THR A 205 -8.70 -14.64 -9.72
C THR A 205 -7.88 -13.63 -8.94
N SER A 206 -7.28 -14.03 -7.80
CA SER A 206 -6.48 -13.17 -6.93
C SER A 206 -5.02 -13.02 -7.41
N VAL A 207 -4.52 -13.92 -8.25
CA VAL A 207 -3.16 -13.83 -8.83
C VAL A 207 -3.01 -12.53 -9.62
N GLU A 208 -1.83 -11.92 -9.57
CA GLU A 208 -1.58 -10.55 -10.07
C GLU A 208 -2.08 -10.30 -11.49
N LYS A 209 -1.81 -11.19 -12.45
CA LYS A 209 -2.22 -11.00 -13.85
C LYS A 209 -3.75 -10.97 -14.02
N PRO A 210 -4.53 -11.99 -13.59
CA PRO A 210 -5.99 -11.97 -13.67
C PRO A 210 -6.63 -10.81 -12.91
N ARG A 211 -6.13 -10.49 -11.70
CA ARG A 211 -6.63 -9.40 -10.88
C ARG A 211 -6.44 -8.03 -11.53
N ARG A 212 -5.30 -7.80 -12.17
CA ARG A 212 -5.03 -6.54 -12.89
C ARG A 212 -5.80 -6.43 -14.19
N ALA A 213 -6.08 -7.56 -14.84
CA ALA A 213 -6.85 -7.56 -16.09
C ALA A 213 -8.34 -7.24 -15.84
N ASN A 214 -8.90 -7.72 -14.74
CA ASN A 214 -10.28 -7.43 -14.36
C ASN A 214 -10.43 -7.47 -12.84
N TYR A 215 -10.40 -6.29 -12.22
CA TYR A 215 -10.49 -6.13 -10.77
C TYR A 215 -11.87 -6.52 -10.23
N GLU A 216 -12.95 -6.25 -10.95
CA GLU A 216 -14.31 -6.57 -10.53
C GLU A 216 -14.52 -8.08 -10.42
N ARG A 217 -14.03 -8.84 -11.42
CA ARG A 217 -14.06 -10.32 -11.36
C ARG A 217 -13.36 -10.84 -10.12
N PHE A 218 -12.16 -10.34 -9.82
CA PHE A 218 -11.46 -10.67 -8.57
C PHE A 218 -12.32 -10.32 -7.36
N TRP A 219 -12.89 -9.14 -7.31
CA TRP A 219 -13.66 -8.66 -6.17
C TRP A 219 -14.88 -9.53 -5.91
N TYR A 220 -15.67 -9.87 -6.94
CA TYR A 220 -16.85 -10.74 -6.80
C TYR A 220 -16.47 -12.16 -6.41
N THR A 221 -15.50 -12.77 -7.07
CA THR A 221 -15.10 -14.16 -6.77
C THR A 221 -14.44 -14.28 -5.40
N HIS A 222 -13.77 -13.21 -4.92
CA HIS A 222 -13.16 -13.23 -3.60
C HIS A 222 -14.21 -13.32 -2.48
N HIS A 223 -15.45 -12.89 -2.71
CA HIS A 223 -16.55 -13.08 -1.76
C HIS A 223 -16.97 -14.53 -1.55
N MET A 224 -16.45 -15.49 -2.34
CA MET A 224 -16.57 -16.91 -2.04
C MET A 224 -15.96 -17.30 -0.68
N PHE A 225 -15.22 -16.38 -0.03
CA PHE A 225 -14.79 -16.58 1.36
C PHE A 225 -15.98 -16.82 2.32
N VAL A 226 -17.17 -16.28 2.03
CA VAL A 226 -18.37 -16.52 2.82
C VAL A 226 -18.76 -18.01 2.75
N ILE A 227 -18.71 -18.58 1.54
CA ILE A 227 -18.95 -20.03 1.33
C ILE A 227 -17.87 -20.82 2.06
N PHE A 228 -16.59 -20.43 1.91
CA PHE A 228 -15.47 -21.10 2.57
C PHE A 228 -15.63 -21.15 4.10
N PHE A 229 -15.89 -20.02 4.77
CA PHE A 229 -16.04 -19.97 6.23
C PHE A 229 -17.33 -20.63 6.72
N PHE A 230 -18.41 -20.58 5.95
CA PHE A 230 -19.64 -21.31 6.27
C PHE A 230 -19.37 -22.82 6.31
N PHE A 231 -18.81 -23.39 5.24
CA PHE A 231 -18.49 -24.82 5.20
C PHE A 231 -17.35 -25.21 6.14
N TRP A 232 -16.41 -24.31 6.40
CA TRP A 232 -15.42 -24.49 7.44
C TRP A 232 -16.08 -24.74 8.80
N SER A 233 -17.08 -23.94 9.16
CA SER A 233 -17.76 -24.03 10.45
C SER A 233 -18.49 -25.36 10.64
N ILE A 234 -19.10 -25.90 9.59
CA ILE A 234 -19.84 -27.16 9.66
C ILE A 234 -18.98 -28.39 9.36
N HIS A 235 -17.83 -28.25 8.71
CA HIS A 235 -16.96 -29.39 8.35
C HIS A 235 -16.55 -30.23 9.55
N GLY A 236 -16.29 -29.59 10.70
CA GLY A 236 -15.94 -30.26 11.95
C GLY A 236 -17.13 -30.90 12.69
N ALA A 237 -18.36 -30.72 12.20
CA ALA A 237 -19.56 -31.34 12.83
C ALA A 237 -19.71 -32.83 12.49
N PHE A 238 -19.04 -33.29 11.43
CA PHE A 238 -19.13 -34.66 10.98
C PHE A 238 -18.06 -35.54 11.62
N CYS A 239 -18.50 -36.61 12.27
CA CYS A 239 -17.59 -37.64 12.76
C CYS A 239 -17.32 -38.67 11.68
N MET A 240 -16.13 -38.63 11.07
CA MET A 240 -15.71 -39.63 10.10
C MET A 240 -15.04 -40.87 10.74
N ILE A 241 -14.40 -40.67 11.89
CA ILE A 241 -13.62 -41.68 12.60
C ILE A 241 -14.08 -41.70 14.05
N GLN A 242 -14.65 -42.84 14.49
CA GLN A 242 -14.99 -43.03 15.88
C GLN A 242 -13.72 -43.17 16.74
N PRO A 243 -13.65 -42.56 17.92
CA PRO A 243 -12.65 -42.89 18.91
C PRO A 243 -12.80 -44.33 19.39
N ASP A 244 -11.69 -44.96 19.78
CA ASP A 244 -11.66 -46.31 20.30
C ASP A 244 -12.28 -46.45 21.70
N VAL A 245 -12.28 -45.31 22.44
CA VAL A 245 -12.82 -45.17 23.80
C VAL A 245 -13.68 -43.92 23.91
N ALA A 246 -14.62 -43.93 24.85
CA ALA A 246 -15.49 -42.79 25.12
C ALA A 246 -14.67 -41.49 25.40
N PRO A 247 -15.16 -40.31 25.01
CA PRO A 247 -16.51 -40.08 24.44
C PRO A 247 -16.55 -40.43 22.95
N PHE A 248 -17.54 -41.22 22.57
CA PHE A 248 -17.79 -41.55 21.17
C PHE A 248 -18.42 -40.39 20.43
N CYS A 249 -18.14 -40.28 19.13
CA CYS A 249 -18.90 -39.38 18.28
C CYS A 249 -20.37 -39.76 18.27
N VAL A 250 -21.22 -38.83 18.56
CA VAL A 250 -22.67 -39.03 18.36
C VAL A 250 -22.96 -38.91 16.86
N SER A 251 -23.85 -39.75 16.32
CA SER A 251 -24.19 -39.76 14.90
C SER A 251 -24.62 -38.36 14.40
N ILE A 252 -24.40 -38.11 13.12
CA ILE A 252 -24.71 -36.90 12.39
C ILE A 252 -25.99 -36.24 12.88
N GLY A 253 -25.87 -35.01 13.42
CA GLY A 253 -27.02 -34.20 13.85
C GLY A 253 -27.06 -33.82 15.33
N THR A 254 -26.25 -34.40 16.17
CA THR A 254 -26.27 -34.13 17.61
C THR A 254 -25.06 -33.41 18.17
N GLN A 255 -23.91 -33.38 17.49
CA GLN A 255 -22.92 -32.33 17.67
C GLN A 255 -23.31 -31.17 16.77
N ALA A 256 -24.33 -30.46 17.16
CA ALA A 256 -25.11 -29.54 16.32
C ALA A 256 -24.30 -28.42 15.68
N VAL A 257 -23.14 -28.09 16.20
CA VAL A 257 -22.23 -27.10 15.61
C VAL A 257 -20.80 -27.60 15.82
N GLY A 258 -20.08 -27.87 14.73
CA GLY A 258 -18.65 -28.14 14.83
C GLY A 258 -17.93 -26.98 15.50
N VAL A 259 -16.85 -27.27 16.22
CA VAL A 259 -16.07 -26.24 16.94
C VAL A 259 -15.19 -25.39 16.01
N PHE A 260 -15.14 -25.68 14.72
CA PHE A 260 -14.19 -25.04 13.80
C PHE A 260 -14.51 -23.57 13.51
N TRP A 261 -15.76 -23.13 13.72
CA TRP A 261 -16.12 -21.72 13.64
C TRP A 261 -15.31 -20.85 14.61
N GLN A 262 -14.88 -21.39 15.74
CA GLN A 262 -14.10 -20.67 16.75
C GLN A 262 -12.79 -20.13 16.17
N TYR A 263 -12.14 -20.87 15.27
CA TYR A 263 -10.85 -20.49 14.75
C TYR A 263 -10.91 -19.25 13.86
N TRP A 264 -11.87 -19.13 12.95
CA TRP A 264 -11.96 -17.94 12.11
C TRP A 264 -12.59 -16.76 12.86
N MET A 265 -13.35 -16.98 13.91
CA MET A 265 -13.97 -15.91 14.70
C MET A 265 -12.96 -15.03 15.43
N TYR A 266 -11.74 -15.48 15.69
CA TYR A 266 -10.71 -14.63 16.26
C TYR A 266 -10.47 -13.36 15.41
N GLY A 267 -10.17 -13.51 14.13
CA GLY A 267 -10.08 -12.38 13.19
C GLY A 267 -11.45 -11.92 12.68
N GLY A 268 -12.41 -12.84 12.60
CA GLY A 268 -13.77 -12.61 12.08
C GLY A 268 -14.57 -11.61 12.90
N PHE A 269 -14.45 -11.67 14.23
CA PHE A 269 -15.12 -10.71 15.11
C PHE A 269 -14.64 -9.28 14.85
N ILE A 270 -13.33 -9.07 14.76
CA ILE A 270 -12.76 -7.76 14.44
C ILE A 270 -13.17 -7.31 13.05
N TYR A 271 -13.13 -8.22 12.07
CA TYR A 271 -13.56 -7.93 10.71
C TYR A 271 -15.02 -7.51 10.63
N LEU A 272 -15.92 -8.23 11.31
CA LEU A 272 -17.35 -7.89 11.36
C LEU A 272 -17.58 -6.56 12.07
N ALA A 273 -16.90 -6.32 13.21
CA ALA A 273 -16.96 -5.06 13.91
C ALA A 273 -16.52 -3.88 13.01
N GLU A 274 -15.45 -4.06 12.23
CA GLU A 274 -15.03 -3.05 11.25
C GLU A 274 -16.04 -2.84 10.12
N ARG A 275 -16.71 -3.89 9.66
CA ARG A 275 -17.79 -3.76 8.66
C ARG A 275 -18.94 -2.92 9.21
N VAL A 276 -19.38 -3.18 10.44
CA VAL A 276 -20.39 -2.37 11.13
C VAL A 276 -19.91 -0.93 11.31
N ALA A 277 -18.68 -0.75 11.79
CA ALA A 277 -18.09 0.58 11.97
C ALA A 277 -18.02 1.37 10.64
N ARG A 278 -17.74 0.70 9.51
CA ARG A 278 -17.80 1.32 8.18
C ARG A 278 -19.18 1.86 7.87
N GLU A 279 -20.22 1.05 8.08
CA GLU A 279 -21.61 1.49 7.81
C GLU A 279 -22.01 2.67 8.70
N LEU A 280 -21.61 2.65 9.97
CA LEU A 280 -21.85 3.75 10.89
C LEU A 280 -21.10 5.02 10.44
N ARG A 281 -19.81 4.90 10.11
CA ARG A 281 -19.01 6.04 9.60
C ARG A 281 -19.54 6.59 8.27
N GLY A 282 -20.06 5.73 7.40
CA GLY A 282 -20.68 6.12 6.13
C GLY A 282 -21.96 6.93 6.30
N ARG A 283 -22.63 6.84 7.47
CA ARG A 283 -23.84 7.63 7.78
C ARG A 283 -23.53 9.03 8.27
N HIS A 284 -22.29 9.36 8.64
CA HIS A 284 -21.91 10.72 9.01
C HIS A 284 -22.13 11.67 7.84
N LYS A 285 -22.61 12.86 8.15
CA LYS A 285 -22.90 13.89 7.13
C LYS A 285 -21.64 14.18 6.31
N THR A 286 -21.70 13.85 5.04
CA THR A 286 -20.60 13.96 4.08
C THR A 286 -21.13 14.59 2.81
N TYR A 287 -20.48 15.64 2.33
CA TYR A 287 -20.85 16.29 1.07
C TYR A 287 -19.61 16.84 0.37
N ILE A 288 -19.70 16.90 -0.95
CA ILE A 288 -18.67 17.54 -1.77
C ILE A 288 -18.87 19.05 -1.68
N SER A 289 -17.87 19.79 -1.24
CA SER A 289 -17.91 21.25 -1.17
C SER A 289 -17.50 21.89 -2.49
N LYS A 290 -16.50 21.33 -3.18
CA LYS A 290 -15.94 21.89 -4.42
C LYS A 290 -15.38 20.79 -5.31
N VAL A 291 -15.50 20.97 -6.62
CA VAL A 291 -14.88 20.11 -7.64
C VAL A 291 -14.05 20.98 -8.56
N ILE A 292 -12.79 20.59 -8.76
CA ILE A 292 -11.85 21.30 -9.64
C ILE A 292 -11.34 20.30 -10.68
N GLN A 293 -11.48 20.67 -11.93
CA GLN A 293 -10.89 19.93 -13.05
C GLN A 293 -9.51 20.48 -13.34
N HIS A 294 -8.52 19.63 -13.32
CA HIS A 294 -7.13 19.95 -13.64
C HIS A 294 -6.72 19.36 -15.00
N PRO A 295 -5.63 19.86 -15.60
CA PRO A 295 -5.00 19.24 -16.75
C PRO A 295 -4.62 17.77 -16.51
N SER A 296 -4.26 17.05 -17.58
CA SER A 296 -3.84 15.63 -17.54
C SER A 296 -4.90 14.68 -16.97
N ASN A 297 -6.18 15.00 -17.17
CA ASN A 297 -7.33 14.20 -16.73
C ASN A 297 -7.34 13.97 -15.20
N VAL A 298 -7.07 14.99 -14.41
CA VAL A 298 -7.14 14.95 -12.95
C VAL A 298 -8.35 15.73 -12.47
N CYS A 299 -9.12 15.14 -11.54
CA CYS A 299 -10.24 15.76 -10.84
C CYS A 299 -9.91 15.88 -9.36
N GLU A 300 -9.92 17.10 -8.83
CA GLU A 300 -9.83 17.34 -7.38
C GLU A 300 -11.25 17.41 -6.82
N ILE A 301 -11.47 16.65 -5.75
CA ILE A 301 -12.74 16.61 -5.02
C ILE A 301 -12.49 17.04 -3.59
N GLN A 302 -13.03 18.18 -3.20
CA GLN A 302 -13.00 18.69 -1.83
C GLN A 302 -14.27 18.27 -1.11
N ILE A 303 -14.11 17.64 0.04
CA ILE A 303 -15.19 16.99 0.79
C ILE A 303 -15.21 17.52 2.22
N LYS A 304 -16.38 17.90 2.71
CA LYS A 304 -16.60 18.14 4.13
C LYS A 304 -17.29 16.95 4.77
N LYS A 305 -16.69 16.45 5.84
CA LYS A 305 -17.19 15.31 6.60
C LYS A 305 -17.11 15.62 8.09
N GLU A 306 -18.24 15.48 8.78
CA GLU A 306 -18.32 15.71 10.23
C GLU A 306 -17.40 14.75 11.01
N HIS A 307 -16.82 15.27 12.09
CA HIS A 307 -16.00 14.51 13.04
C HIS A 307 -14.79 13.78 12.45
N THR A 308 -14.28 14.23 11.31
CA THR A 308 -13.11 13.61 10.68
C THR A 308 -11.83 14.35 11.06
N LYS A 309 -10.93 13.65 11.77
CA LYS A 309 -9.57 14.11 12.03
C LYS A 309 -8.60 13.30 11.17
N THR A 310 -7.75 13.98 10.44
CA THR A 310 -6.78 13.37 9.53
C THR A 310 -5.34 13.56 10.03
N ARG A 311 -4.42 12.81 9.45
CA ARG A 311 -2.96 13.03 9.54
C ARG A 311 -2.40 13.10 8.12
N ALA A 312 -1.30 13.82 7.95
CA ALA A 312 -0.64 13.92 6.67
C ALA A 312 -0.21 12.54 6.15
N GLY A 313 -0.45 12.27 4.88
CA GLY A 313 -0.10 11.00 4.23
C GLY A 313 -1.15 9.89 4.36
N GLN A 314 -2.28 10.11 5.02
CA GLN A 314 -3.37 9.13 5.12
C GLN A 314 -4.16 8.98 3.82
N TYR A 315 -4.95 7.91 3.74
CA TYR A 315 -5.86 7.64 2.63
C TYR A 315 -7.28 7.32 3.11
N ILE A 316 -8.23 7.45 2.21
CA ILE A 316 -9.64 7.13 2.43
C ILE A 316 -10.13 6.14 1.38
N PHE A 317 -11.23 5.47 1.67
CA PHE A 317 -12.05 4.82 0.65
C PHE A 317 -13.20 5.74 0.27
N PHE A 318 -13.26 6.03 -1.01
CA PHE A 318 -14.28 6.87 -1.61
C PHE A 318 -15.27 6.01 -2.40
N SER A 319 -16.55 6.29 -2.24
CA SER A 319 -17.63 5.68 -3.00
C SER A 319 -18.62 6.76 -3.46
N CYS A 320 -19.11 6.61 -4.67
CA CYS A 320 -20.15 7.46 -5.26
C CYS A 320 -21.35 6.58 -5.62
N PRO A 321 -22.41 6.55 -4.80
CA PRO A 321 -23.58 5.70 -5.04
C PRO A 321 -24.31 5.98 -6.36
N ALA A 322 -24.19 7.20 -6.90
CA ALA A 322 -24.73 7.55 -8.22
C ALA A 322 -24.07 6.76 -9.35
N VAL A 323 -22.84 6.24 -9.12
CA VAL A 323 -22.08 5.41 -10.07
C VAL A 323 -22.16 3.95 -9.68
N SER A 324 -21.84 3.63 -8.41
CA SER A 324 -21.91 2.26 -7.88
C SER A 324 -22.09 2.27 -6.37
N ILE A 325 -23.09 1.54 -5.89
CA ILE A 325 -23.39 1.42 -4.45
C ILE A 325 -22.44 0.46 -3.72
N TRP A 326 -21.70 -0.36 -4.46
CA TRP A 326 -20.85 -1.43 -3.91
C TRP A 326 -19.37 -1.13 -3.98
N GLN A 327 -18.94 -0.20 -4.84
CA GLN A 327 -17.54 0.06 -5.10
C GLN A 327 -16.98 1.14 -4.16
N TYR A 328 -15.91 0.78 -3.48
CA TYR A 328 -15.10 1.68 -2.66
C TYR A 328 -13.67 1.67 -3.17
N HIS A 329 -13.18 2.80 -3.63
CA HIS A 329 -11.85 2.95 -4.18
C HIS A 329 -10.94 3.72 -3.23
N PRO A 330 -9.68 3.28 -3.01
CA PRO A 330 -8.74 3.99 -2.16
C PRO A 330 -8.18 5.22 -2.87
N PHE A 331 -8.17 6.35 -2.18
CA PHE A 331 -7.51 7.58 -2.61
C PHE A 331 -6.74 8.20 -1.46
N THR A 332 -5.48 8.61 -1.72
CA THR A 332 -4.71 9.38 -0.75
C THR A 332 -5.30 10.76 -0.56
N LEU A 333 -5.28 11.22 0.67
CA LEU A 333 -5.64 12.61 0.99
C LEU A 333 -4.57 13.54 0.44
N THR A 334 -5.00 14.62 -0.18
CA THR A 334 -4.14 15.69 -0.68
C THR A 334 -4.30 16.97 0.12
N SER A 335 -5.32 17.04 0.98
CA SER A 335 -5.45 18.08 2.00
C SER A 335 -4.50 17.85 3.16
N ALA A 336 -4.06 18.92 3.80
CA ALA A 336 -3.37 18.87 5.07
C ALA A 336 -4.36 18.64 6.23
N PRO A 337 -3.90 18.08 7.36
CA PRO A 337 -4.72 17.95 8.57
C PRO A 337 -5.21 19.30 9.13
N GLU A 338 -4.49 20.37 8.80
CA GLU A 338 -4.75 21.75 9.21
C GLU A 338 -5.88 22.43 8.41
N GLU A 339 -6.30 21.83 7.26
CA GLU A 339 -7.40 22.32 6.43
C GLU A 339 -8.77 21.84 6.98
N ASP A 340 -9.82 22.62 6.82
CA ASP A 340 -11.17 22.34 7.32
C ASP A 340 -11.99 21.39 6.42
N TYR A 341 -11.37 20.89 5.38
CA TYR A 341 -11.91 19.91 4.43
C TYR A 341 -10.88 18.80 4.15
N ILE A 342 -11.35 17.71 3.59
CA ILE A 342 -10.49 16.68 3.03
C ILE A 342 -10.54 16.75 1.50
N SER A 343 -9.42 16.60 0.82
CA SER A 343 -9.37 16.54 -0.64
C SER A 343 -8.68 15.31 -1.16
N ILE A 344 -9.13 14.87 -2.34
CA ILE A 344 -8.51 13.82 -3.13
C ILE A 344 -8.28 14.30 -4.56
N HIS A 345 -7.18 13.88 -5.18
CA HIS A 345 -6.93 14.08 -6.59
C HIS A 345 -7.06 12.74 -7.32
N MET A 346 -8.07 12.63 -8.13
CA MET A 346 -8.42 11.42 -8.85
C MET A 346 -8.01 11.56 -10.33
N ARG A 347 -7.07 10.73 -10.78
CA ARG A 347 -6.77 10.61 -12.21
C ARG A 347 -7.81 9.73 -12.89
N VAL A 348 -8.39 10.23 -13.96
CA VAL A 348 -9.44 9.54 -14.73
C VAL A 348 -8.81 8.57 -15.71
N VAL A 349 -8.81 7.26 -15.38
CA VAL A 349 -8.17 6.20 -16.17
C VAL A 349 -9.10 5.02 -16.39
N GLY A 350 -9.90 4.62 -15.40
CA GLY A 350 -10.80 3.48 -15.43
C GLY A 350 -12.28 3.89 -15.54
N ASP A 351 -13.16 2.91 -15.67
CA ASP A 351 -14.59 3.15 -15.84
C ASP A 351 -15.19 3.86 -14.62
N PHE A 352 -14.92 3.39 -13.40
CA PHE A 352 -15.41 4.04 -12.19
C PHE A 352 -14.98 5.52 -12.12
N THR A 353 -13.70 5.81 -12.33
CA THR A 353 -13.17 7.19 -12.24
C THR A 353 -13.75 8.09 -13.34
N ARG A 354 -14.03 7.54 -14.52
CA ARG A 354 -14.65 8.25 -15.64
C ARG A 354 -16.10 8.60 -15.32
N GLU A 355 -16.88 7.64 -14.86
CA GLU A 355 -18.29 7.88 -14.52
C GLU A 355 -18.42 8.82 -13.30
N VAL A 356 -17.54 8.72 -12.30
CA VAL A 356 -17.49 9.68 -11.19
C VAL A 356 -17.18 11.09 -11.70
N ALA A 357 -16.15 11.25 -12.54
CA ALA A 357 -15.78 12.56 -13.09
C ALA A 357 -16.93 13.17 -13.90
N LYS A 358 -17.64 12.37 -14.70
CA LYS A 358 -18.82 12.77 -15.46
C LYS A 358 -19.97 13.18 -14.53
N ALA A 359 -20.26 12.39 -13.50
CA ALA A 359 -21.29 12.71 -12.51
C ALA A 359 -20.99 14.01 -11.74
N LEU A 360 -19.70 14.35 -11.60
CA LEU A 360 -19.24 15.61 -11.00
C LEU A 360 -19.20 16.79 -11.98
N GLY A 361 -19.49 16.56 -13.26
CA GLY A 361 -19.51 17.59 -14.30
C GLY A 361 -18.15 17.91 -14.91
N CYS A 362 -17.14 17.04 -14.74
CA CYS A 362 -15.86 17.16 -15.42
C CYS A 362 -15.96 16.69 -16.87
N GLU A 363 -15.48 17.52 -17.79
CA GLU A 363 -15.41 17.24 -19.24
C GLU A 363 -13.96 17.27 -19.70
N PHE A 364 -13.38 16.11 -19.99
CA PHE A 364 -11.98 15.97 -20.39
C PHE A 364 -11.76 15.89 -21.91
N ASP A 365 -12.85 15.82 -22.68
CA ASP A 365 -12.79 15.65 -24.16
C ASP A 365 -12.63 16.98 -24.92
N ARG A 366 -12.71 18.13 -24.24
CA ARG A 366 -12.59 19.44 -24.86
C ARG A 366 -11.12 19.90 -24.95
N LYS A 367 -10.86 20.73 -25.97
CA LYS A 367 -9.50 21.24 -26.31
C LYS A 367 -8.87 22.18 -25.27
N ASP A 368 -9.62 22.66 -24.29
CA ASP A 368 -9.11 23.52 -23.22
C ASP A 368 -8.38 22.70 -22.14
N LYS A 369 -7.16 22.24 -22.46
CA LYS A 369 -6.41 21.31 -21.61
C LYS A 369 -5.42 21.95 -20.65
N ASP A 370 -5.24 23.26 -20.72
CA ASP A 370 -4.05 23.91 -20.17
C ASP A 370 -4.25 24.65 -18.85
N ALA A 371 -5.47 24.79 -18.32
CA ALA A 371 -5.71 25.46 -17.06
C ALA A 371 -6.66 24.70 -16.13
N SER A 372 -6.42 24.80 -14.83
CA SER A 372 -7.32 24.29 -13.81
C SER A 372 -8.60 25.13 -13.72
N LYS A 373 -9.78 24.50 -13.71
CA LYS A 373 -11.07 25.21 -13.60
C LYS A 373 -11.98 24.59 -12.56
N VAL A 374 -12.68 25.42 -11.82
CA VAL A 374 -13.76 24.99 -10.93
C VAL A 374 -14.96 24.57 -11.79
N VAL A 375 -15.50 23.37 -11.57
CA VAL A 375 -16.62 22.80 -12.35
C VAL A 375 -17.91 22.74 -11.53
N GLY A 376 -17.81 22.74 -10.20
CA GLY A 376 -19.00 22.72 -9.34
C GLY A 376 -18.66 23.09 -7.91
N VAL A 377 -19.56 23.83 -7.29
CA VAL A 377 -19.52 24.16 -5.87
C VAL A 377 -20.89 23.83 -5.28
N ASN A 378 -20.91 23.15 -4.14
CA ASN A 378 -22.13 22.87 -3.40
C ASN A 378 -22.28 23.94 -2.32
N GLY A 379 -23.46 24.55 -2.25
CA GLY A 379 -23.81 25.37 -1.12
C GLY A 379 -24.29 26.80 -1.41
N ASP A 380 -24.77 27.40 -0.34
CA ASP A 380 -25.41 28.70 -0.26
C ASP A 380 -24.39 29.86 -0.17
N ASN A 381 -23.12 29.66 -0.52
CA ASN A 381 -22.15 30.74 -0.50
C ASN A 381 -22.50 31.79 -1.57
N ASN A 382 -22.96 32.95 -1.11
CA ASN A 382 -23.34 34.09 -1.96
C ASN A 382 -22.17 34.65 -2.81
N ASP A 383 -20.92 34.28 -2.48
CA ASP A 383 -19.70 34.73 -3.17
C ASP A 383 -19.31 33.88 -4.40
N VAL A 384 -20.11 32.86 -4.76
CA VAL A 384 -19.78 31.97 -5.87
C VAL A 384 -20.68 32.26 -7.06
N ASP A 385 -20.09 32.30 -8.26
CA ASP A 385 -20.80 32.45 -9.53
C ASP A 385 -22.00 31.46 -9.59
N PRO A 386 -23.25 31.97 -9.79
CA PRO A 386 -24.42 31.13 -9.90
C PRO A 386 -24.31 29.99 -10.92
N ALA A 387 -23.53 30.17 -11.99
CA ALA A 387 -23.28 29.17 -13.02
C ALA A 387 -22.49 27.95 -12.51
N LEU A 388 -21.75 28.09 -11.42
CA LEU A 388 -20.95 27.02 -10.78
C LEU A 388 -21.73 26.27 -9.69
N ARG A 389 -22.91 26.78 -9.29
CA ARG A 389 -23.75 26.12 -8.30
C ARG A 389 -24.42 24.90 -8.91
N ARG A 390 -24.04 23.71 -8.44
CA ARG A 390 -24.61 22.44 -8.90
C ARG A 390 -25.01 21.57 -7.72
N VAL A 391 -26.07 20.79 -7.91
CA VAL A 391 -26.39 19.69 -6.99
C VAL A 391 -25.41 18.57 -7.27
N LEU A 392 -24.38 18.46 -6.41
CA LEU A 392 -23.37 17.44 -6.53
C LEU A 392 -23.88 16.11 -5.94
N PRO A 393 -23.46 14.96 -6.49
CA PRO A 393 -23.92 13.67 -6.03
C PRO A 393 -23.46 13.40 -4.59
N ARG A 394 -24.27 12.60 -3.87
CA ARG A 394 -23.90 12.12 -2.54
C ARG A 394 -22.71 11.18 -2.65
N VAL A 395 -21.78 11.29 -1.70
CA VAL A 395 -20.59 10.44 -1.62
C VAL A 395 -20.46 9.83 -0.24
N TYR A 396 -19.80 8.68 -0.17
CA TYR A 396 -19.43 8.03 1.08
C TYR A 396 -17.91 7.98 1.20
N VAL A 397 -17.45 8.25 2.41
CA VAL A 397 -16.03 8.24 2.75
C VAL A 397 -15.84 7.35 3.97
N ASP A 398 -15.03 6.31 3.82
CA ASP A 398 -14.57 5.45 4.92
C ASP A 398 -13.09 5.71 5.18
N GLY A 399 -12.72 5.83 6.43
CA GLY A 399 -11.39 6.22 6.87
C GLY A 399 -11.42 7.50 7.72
N PRO A 400 -10.26 8.15 7.94
CA PRO A 400 -8.96 7.93 7.29
C PRO A 400 -8.20 6.69 7.80
N PHE A 401 -7.31 6.15 6.97
CA PHE A 401 -6.47 5.00 7.27
C PHE A 401 -5.00 5.36 7.15
N GLY A 402 -4.17 4.73 7.99
CA GLY A 402 -2.73 4.95 8.02
C GLY A 402 -1.98 4.37 6.82
N SER A 403 -0.89 5.01 6.46
CA SER A 403 0.01 4.60 5.38
C SER A 403 1.48 4.74 5.77
N ALA A 404 2.41 4.23 4.94
CA ALA A 404 3.84 4.35 5.19
C ALA A 404 4.29 5.82 5.28
N SER A 405 3.67 6.69 4.51
CA SER A 405 4.01 8.11 4.44
C SER A 405 3.70 8.92 5.71
N GLU A 406 2.89 8.40 6.65
CA GLU A 406 2.71 9.06 7.95
C GLU A 406 4.01 9.16 8.76
N ASP A 407 4.97 8.26 8.50
CA ASP A 407 6.22 8.17 9.25
C ASP A 407 7.25 9.22 8.83
N VAL A 408 6.97 10.06 7.83
CA VAL A 408 7.88 11.13 7.34
C VAL A 408 8.41 12.01 8.47
N PHE A 409 7.57 12.35 9.43
CA PHE A 409 7.93 13.24 10.54
C PHE A 409 8.77 12.57 11.66
N LYS A 410 9.02 11.26 11.57
CA LYS A 410 9.85 10.51 12.53
C LYS A 410 11.35 10.65 12.23
N TYR A 411 11.71 10.96 10.98
CA TYR A 411 13.07 11.07 10.51
C TYR A 411 13.57 12.51 10.54
N GLU A 412 14.87 12.67 10.69
CA GLU A 412 15.53 13.98 10.58
C GLU A 412 15.61 14.45 9.13
N VAL A 413 15.90 13.53 8.23
CA VAL A 413 15.92 13.75 6.78
C VAL A 413 14.87 12.86 6.12
N SER A 414 14.08 13.41 5.18
CA SER A 414 13.10 12.63 4.43
C SER A 414 13.26 12.86 2.93
N VAL A 415 13.27 11.76 2.17
CA VAL A 415 13.32 11.75 0.71
C VAL A 415 11.96 11.28 0.21
N LEU A 416 11.21 12.17 -0.42
CA LEU A 416 9.87 11.93 -0.92
C LEU A 416 9.95 11.77 -2.45
N VAL A 417 9.65 10.57 -2.97
CA VAL A 417 9.75 10.28 -4.40
C VAL A 417 8.39 9.94 -4.98
N GLY A 418 7.84 10.85 -5.79
CA GLY A 418 6.58 10.67 -6.51
C GLY A 418 6.79 10.43 -8.00
N ALA A 419 6.01 9.51 -8.59
CA ALA A 419 6.01 9.32 -10.04
C ALA A 419 4.58 9.49 -10.61
N GLY A 420 4.39 10.48 -11.47
CA GLY A 420 3.09 10.87 -12.01
C GLY A 420 2.10 11.22 -10.89
N ILE A 421 0.89 10.65 -10.92
CA ILE A 421 -0.13 10.87 -9.87
C ILE A 421 0.28 10.28 -8.50
N GLY A 422 1.29 9.43 -8.42
CA GLY A 422 1.84 8.93 -7.15
C GLY A 422 2.48 10.01 -6.27
N VAL A 423 2.42 11.25 -6.67
CA VAL A 423 2.77 12.42 -5.83
C VAL A 423 1.71 12.72 -4.76
N THR A 424 0.48 12.21 -4.91
CA THR A 424 -0.67 12.56 -4.05
C THR A 424 -0.43 12.38 -2.55
N PRO A 425 0.25 11.33 -2.02
CA PRO A 425 0.54 11.24 -0.59
C PRO A 425 1.40 12.39 -0.09
N PHE A 426 2.31 12.83 -0.94
CA PHE A 426 3.26 13.91 -0.60
C PHE A 426 2.64 15.30 -0.67
N ALA A 427 1.52 15.47 -1.39
CA ALA A 427 0.75 16.71 -1.38
C ALA A 427 0.29 17.09 0.03
N SER A 428 -0.35 16.16 0.71
CA SER A 428 -0.80 16.34 2.10
C SER A 428 0.36 16.62 3.06
N ILE A 429 1.47 15.89 2.89
CA ILE A 429 2.67 16.02 3.72
C ILE A 429 3.32 17.38 3.51
N LEU A 430 3.54 17.78 2.26
CA LEU A 430 4.17 19.06 1.93
C LEU A 430 3.30 20.24 2.37
N LYS A 431 1.98 20.17 2.21
CA LYS A 431 1.04 21.16 2.77
C LYS A 431 1.14 21.23 4.29
N SER A 432 1.16 20.10 4.99
CA SER A 432 1.30 20.08 6.45
C SER A 432 2.64 20.64 6.91
N ILE A 433 3.74 20.37 6.18
CA ILE A 433 5.05 20.98 6.45
C ILE A 433 4.95 22.49 6.27
N TRP A 434 4.32 22.96 5.18
CA TRP A 434 4.10 24.38 4.91
C TRP A 434 3.31 25.08 6.03
N TYR A 435 2.23 24.47 6.53
CA TYR A 435 1.48 24.98 7.68
C TYR A 435 2.34 25.06 8.93
N ARG A 436 3.15 24.03 9.22
CA ARG A 436 4.03 23.98 10.40
C ARG A 436 5.18 24.99 10.34
N MET A 437 5.65 25.33 9.16
CA MET A 437 6.64 26.40 8.97
C MET A 437 6.05 27.77 9.33
N ASN A 438 4.77 28.01 9.03
CA ASN A 438 4.07 29.23 9.38
C ASN A 438 3.61 29.30 10.84
N TYR A 439 3.25 28.14 11.40
CA TYR A 439 2.69 28.00 12.75
C TYR A 439 3.51 26.97 13.56
N PRO A 440 4.69 27.34 14.08
CA PRO A 440 5.65 26.38 14.66
C PRO A 440 5.24 25.83 16.03
N GLN A 441 3.99 25.42 16.21
CA GLN A 441 3.48 24.91 17.50
C GLN A 441 3.80 23.43 17.74
N SER A 442 4.21 22.66 16.72
CA SER A 442 4.49 21.23 16.84
C SER A 442 5.97 20.93 16.66
N LYS A 443 6.59 20.34 17.70
CA LYS A 443 7.95 19.82 17.61
C LYS A 443 8.01 18.67 16.61
N THR A 444 8.91 18.72 15.64
CA THR A 444 9.19 17.64 14.69
C THR A 444 10.70 17.39 14.67
N ARG A 445 11.09 16.13 14.45
CA ARG A 445 12.50 15.80 14.18
C ARG A 445 12.94 16.19 12.77
N LEU A 446 11.97 16.37 11.86
CA LEU A 446 12.22 16.65 10.45
C LEU A 446 12.89 18.00 10.27
N SER A 447 14.13 17.99 9.78
CA SER A 447 14.96 19.18 9.51
C SER A 447 15.12 19.43 8.01
N LYS A 448 15.15 18.37 7.19
CA LYS A 448 15.38 18.46 5.73
C LYS A 448 14.47 17.51 4.94
N VAL A 449 13.93 18.01 3.84
CA VAL A 449 13.12 17.23 2.90
C VAL A 449 13.71 17.34 1.50
N TYR A 450 13.92 16.22 0.85
CA TYR A 450 14.23 16.12 -0.58
C TYR A 450 13.00 15.60 -1.31
N PHE A 451 12.36 16.45 -2.08
CA PHE A 451 11.18 16.08 -2.85
C PHE A 451 11.55 15.86 -4.31
N VAL A 452 11.41 14.64 -4.81
CA VAL A 452 11.73 14.24 -6.18
C VAL A 452 10.44 13.86 -6.90
N TRP A 453 10.05 14.62 -7.90
CA TRP A 453 8.84 14.36 -8.67
C TRP A 453 9.16 14.07 -10.13
N ILE A 454 8.75 12.90 -10.60
CA ILE A 454 9.03 12.39 -11.93
C ILE A 454 7.73 12.36 -12.74
N CYS A 455 7.66 13.15 -13.80
CA CYS A 455 6.52 13.24 -14.70
C CYS A 455 6.87 12.79 -16.12
N ARG A 456 5.84 12.42 -16.88
CA ARG A 456 5.98 12.08 -18.30
C ARG A 456 5.60 13.23 -19.24
N ASP A 457 4.73 14.13 -18.78
CA ASP A 457 4.19 15.23 -19.57
C ASP A 457 4.20 16.54 -18.76
N PHE A 458 4.20 17.67 -19.44
CA PHE A 458 4.22 19.01 -18.85
C PHE A 458 2.96 19.30 -18.04
N GLY A 459 1.79 18.94 -18.55
CA GLY A 459 0.52 19.21 -17.88
C GLY A 459 0.37 18.51 -16.53
N SER A 460 1.19 17.47 -16.26
CA SER A 460 1.20 16.80 -14.97
C SER A 460 1.74 17.67 -13.84
N PHE A 461 2.48 18.76 -14.13
CA PHE A 461 2.98 19.69 -13.09
C PHE A 461 1.92 20.70 -12.65
N GLU A 462 0.92 20.99 -13.47
CA GLU A 462 0.03 22.15 -13.29
C GLU A 462 -0.80 22.07 -11.99
N TRP A 463 -1.42 20.93 -11.69
CA TRP A 463 -2.30 20.81 -10.53
C TRP A 463 -1.58 20.90 -9.17
N PHE A 464 -0.25 20.72 -9.15
CA PHE A 464 0.56 20.77 -7.93
C PHE A 464 1.53 21.95 -7.91
N ARG A 465 1.65 22.68 -9.03
CA ARG A 465 2.57 23.79 -9.23
C ARG A 465 2.39 24.90 -8.20
N SER A 466 1.14 25.31 -7.96
CA SER A 466 0.83 26.40 -7.01
C SER A 466 1.33 26.09 -5.60
N LEU A 467 1.19 24.85 -5.15
CA LEU A 467 1.69 24.43 -3.84
C LEU A 467 3.22 24.45 -3.79
N LEU A 468 3.89 23.94 -4.83
CA LEU A 468 5.36 23.94 -4.88
C LEU A 468 5.92 25.37 -4.89
N LEU A 469 5.31 26.30 -5.62
CA LEU A 469 5.67 27.72 -5.64
C LEU A 469 5.46 28.38 -4.27
N ALA A 470 4.35 28.07 -3.58
CA ALA A 470 4.07 28.61 -2.26
C ALA A 470 5.08 28.09 -1.22
N ILE A 471 5.47 26.81 -1.29
CA ILE A 471 6.50 26.23 -0.43
C ILE A 471 7.85 26.91 -0.68
N GLU A 472 8.26 27.01 -1.94
CA GLU A 472 9.55 27.61 -2.30
C GLU A 472 9.64 29.10 -1.92
N ALA A 473 8.53 29.83 -2.00
CA ALA A 473 8.48 31.25 -1.60
C ALA A 473 8.69 31.45 -0.09
N GLN A 474 8.26 30.48 0.73
CA GLN A 474 8.37 30.55 2.18
C GLN A 474 9.61 29.89 2.77
N ASP A 475 10.20 28.93 2.05
CA ASP A 475 11.33 28.15 2.52
C ASP A 475 12.65 28.95 2.40
N VAL A 476 12.79 29.94 3.26
CA VAL A 476 14.00 30.79 3.31
C VAL A 476 15.23 29.96 3.72
N ASP A 477 15.05 28.96 4.58
CA ASP A 477 16.14 28.13 5.11
C ASP A 477 16.49 26.95 4.20
N ASN A 478 15.86 26.83 3.03
CA ASN A 478 16.00 25.69 2.10
C ASN A 478 15.79 24.32 2.77
N ARG A 479 14.80 24.22 3.66
CA ARG A 479 14.44 22.95 4.33
C ARG A 479 13.85 21.95 3.38
N ILE A 480 13.15 22.40 2.34
CA ILE A 480 12.54 21.57 1.30
C ILE A 480 13.27 21.82 -0.01
N GLU A 481 13.94 20.80 -0.50
CA GLU A 481 14.63 20.84 -1.78
C GLU A 481 13.81 20.10 -2.83
N ILE A 482 13.38 20.81 -3.88
CA ILE A 482 12.47 20.31 -4.90
C ILE A 482 13.27 19.94 -6.14
N HIS A 483 13.12 18.69 -6.61
CA HIS A 483 13.72 18.19 -7.85
C HIS A 483 12.63 17.66 -8.77
N THR A 484 12.37 18.33 -9.86
CA THR A 484 11.42 17.91 -10.89
C THR A 484 12.14 17.24 -12.06
N TYR A 485 11.60 16.13 -12.53
CA TYR A 485 12.14 15.36 -13.64
C TYR A 485 11.08 15.12 -14.72
N LEU A 486 11.37 15.52 -15.95
CA LEU A 486 10.52 15.27 -17.11
C LEU A 486 11.14 14.16 -17.97
N THR A 487 10.43 13.04 -18.12
CA THR A 487 10.94 11.84 -18.80
C THR A 487 10.39 11.64 -20.23
N ALA A 488 9.49 12.51 -20.69
CA ALA A 488 9.01 12.52 -22.07
C ALA A 488 10.12 12.91 -23.04
N LYS A 489 10.01 12.43 -24.27
CA LYS A 489 10.79 12.98 -25.38
C LYS A 489 10.22 14.36 -25.72
N ILE A 490 11.05 15.37 -25.65
CA ILE A 490 10.69 16.74 -25.99
C ILE A 490 10.83 16.91 -27.52
N LYS A 491 9.87 17.58 -28.15
CA LYS A 491 10.01 17.99 -29.55
C LYS A 491 11.09 19.08 -29.65
N ILE A 492 11.78 19.13 -30.77
CA ILE A 492 12.88 20.08 -30.98
C ILE A 492 12.41 21.53 -30.79
N ASP A 493 11.24 21.88 -31.28
CA ASP A 493 10.67 23.21 -31.17
C ASP A 493 10.35 23.59 -29.71
N ASP A 494 9.80 22.66 -28.93
CA ASP A 494 9.54 22.86 -27.50
C ASP A 494 10.84 22.99 -26.71
N ALA A 495 11.86 22.20 -27.05
CA ALA A 495 13.18 22.26 -26.43
C ALA A 495 13.87 23.62 -26.68
N THR A 496 13.77 24.14 -27.91
CA THR A 496 14.33 25.44 -28.28
C THR A 496 13.64 26.58 -27.52
N ASN A 497 12.31 26.56 -27.42
CA ASN A 497 11.54 27.56 -26.67
C ASN A 497 11.85 27.52 -25.17
N ILE A 498 12.02 26.33 -24.58
CA ILE A 498 12.41 26.16 -23.18
C ILE A 498 13.81 26.74 -22.94
N MET A 499 14.79 26.43 -23.80
CA MET A 499 16.16 26.93 -23.69
C MET A 499 16.22 28.47 -23.79
N ILE A 500 15.45 29.07 -24.69
CA ILE A 500 15.40 30.55 -24.86
C ILE A 500 14.80 31.21 -23.61
N ASN A 501 13.75 30.62 -23.07
CA ASN A 501 13.07 31.15 -21.88
C ASN A 501 13.91 30.96 -20.61
N ASP A 502 14.60 29.85 -20.44
CA ASP A 502 15.49 29.59 -19.29
C ASP A 502 16.74 30.49 -19.29
N ALA A 503 17.27 30.83 -20.49
CA ALA A 503 18.47 31.63 -20.61
C ALA A 503 18.31 33.08 -20.06
N ASN A 504 17.07 33.58 -20.00
CA ASN A 504 16.74 34.94 -19.62
C ASN A 504 15.91 35.05 -18.32
N ALA A 505 15.57 33.93 -17.67
CA ALA A 505 14.63 33.92 -16.54
C ALA A 505 15.29 33.48 -15.24
N ASP A 506 14.90 34.15 -14.16
CA ASP A 506 15.25 33.75 -12.78
C ASP A 506 14.54 32.50 -12.31
N LYS A 507 13.66 31.91 -13.10
CA LYS A 507 12.81 30.77 -12.78
C LYS A 507 12.73 29.80 -13.95
N ASP A 508 12.60 28.52 -13.63
CA ASP A 508 12.40 27.44 -14.59
C ASP A 508 11.19 27.69 -15.51
N ALA A 509 11.38 27.61 -16.82
CA ALA A 509 10.36 27.92 -17.81
C ALA A 509 9.15 26.95 -17.75
N ILE A 510 9.31 25.74 -17.22
CA ILE A 510 8.28 24.70 -17.16
C ILE A 510 7.46 24.82 -15.89
N THR A 511 8.14 24.80 -14.75
CA THR A 511 7.49 24.75 -13.43
C THR A 511 7.35 26.12 -12.78
N GLY A 512 8.15 27.11 -13.19
CA GLY A 512 8.26 28.41 -12.55
C GLY A 512 8.99 28.39 -11.21
N LEU A 513 9.58 27.25 -10.83
CA LEU A 513 10.38 27.09 -9.62
C LEU A 513 11.78 27.70 -9.80
N ARG A 514 12.49 27.94 -8.68
CA ARG A 514 13.91 28.34 -8.71
C ARG A 514 14.80 27.19 -9.18
N ALA A 515 14.47 25.95 -8.78
CA ALA A 515 15.20 24.77 -9.21
C ALA A 515 14.85 24.42 -10.65
N PRO A 516 15.83 24.13 -11.52
CA PRO A 516 15.57 23.79 -12.91
C PRO A 516 14.89 22.44 -13.04
N THR A 517 14.04 22.30 -14.06
CA THR A 517 13.50 21.00 -14.44
C THR A 517 14.59 20.14 -15.08
N ASN A 518 14.81 18.97 -14.53
CA ASN A 518 15.74 17.99 -15.06
C ASN A 518 15.09 17.16 -16.17
N PHE A 519 15.81 16.94 -17.27
CA PHE A 519 15.35 16.12 -18.37
C PHE A 519 15.90 14.70 -18.27
N GLY A 520 15.03 13.70 -18.50
CA GLY A 520 15.39 12.30 -18.39
C GLY A 520 15.15 11.70 -17.01
N ARG A 521 15.85 10.61 -16.73
CA ARG A 521 15.67 9.88 -15.46
C ARG A 521 16.64 10.37 -14.39
N PRO A 522 16.21 10.42 -13.11
CA PRO A 522 17.12 10.79 -12.01
C PRO A 522 18.34 9.86 -11.93
N ASN A 523 19.50 10.45 -11.69
CA ASN A 523 20.69 9.69 -11.33
C ASN A 523 20.67 9.38 -9.82
N TRP A 524 20.06 8.24 -9.47
CA TRP A 524 19.87 7.85 -8.09
C TRP A 524 21.19 7.64 -7.34
N ASP A 525 22.25 7.19 -8.04
CA ASP A 525 23.57 7.01 -7.45
C ASP A 525 24.12 8.32 -6.89
N MET A 526 24.02 9.39 -7.69
CA MET A 526 24.46 10.73 -7.27
C MET A 526 23.57 11.31 -6.15
N ILE A 527 22.23 11.14 -6.27
CA ILE A 527 21.29 11.65 -5.27
C ILE A 527 21.54 11.02 -3.90
N PHE A 528 21.62 9.69 -3.83
CA PHE A 528 21.82 8.98 -2.56
C PHE A 528 23.20 9.27 -1.94
N ARG A 529 24.26 9.32 -2.74
CA ARG A 529 25.59 9.72 -2.27
C ARG A 529 25.61 11.17 -1.75
N GLY A 530 24.99 12.09 -2.49
CA GLY A 530 24.91 13.50 -2.10
C GLY A 530 24.20 13.69 -0.77
N ILE A 531 23.02 13.07 -0.61
CA ILE A 531 22.25 13.13 0.65
C ILE A 531 23.08 12.55 1.80
N ARG A 532 23.69 11.38 1.63
CA ARG A 532 24.55 10.79 2.65
C ARG A 532 25.70 11.74 3.04
N LYS A 533 26.42 12.29 2.07
CA LYS A 533 27.55 13.19 2.32
C LYS A 533 27.15 14.44 3.08
N LEU A 534 25.95 14.98 2.80
CA LEU A 534 25.44 16.21 3.43
C LEU A 534 24.93 16.00 4.86
N HIS A 535 24.48 14.80 5.20
CA HIS A 535 23.73 14.56 6.44
C HIS A 535 24.32 13.48 7.36
N THR A 536 25.51 12.97 7.09
CA THR A 536 26.17 12.05 8.03
C THR A 536 26.66 12.80 9.27
N PRO A 537 26.35 12.37 10.53
CA PRO A 537 25.54 11.20 10.88
C PRO A 537 24.04 11.51 10.97
N ALA A 538 23.17 10.70 10.32
CA ALA A 538 21.71 10.83 10.40
C ALA A 538 20.98 9.55 9.96
N GLU A 539 19.67 9.56 10.15
CA GLU A 539 18.74 8.57 9.61
C GLU A 539 17.77 9.25 8.63
N ALA A 540 17.74 8.76 7.39
CA ALA A 540 16.89 9.29 6.34
C ALA A 540 15.74 8.32 5.98
N GLY A 541 14.49 8.78 6.07
CA GLY A 541 13.34 8.05 5.55
C GLY A 541 13.19 8.26 4.04
N VAL A 542 13.09 7.19 3.27
CA VAL A 542 12.85 7.24 1.82
C VAL A 542 11.44 6.74 1.54
N PHE A 543 10.54 7.62 1.14
CA PHE A 543 9.14 7.33 0.89
C PHE A 543 8.86 7.41 -0.61
N PHE A 544 8.23 6.36 -1.13
CA PHE A 544 7.99 6.24 -2.57
C PHE A 544 6.54 5.88 -2.88
N CYS A 545 5.97 6.57 -3.86
CA CYS A 545 4.71 6.19 -4.49
C CYS A 545 4.84 6.25 -6.01
N GLY A 546 4.60 5.11 -6.69
CA GLY A 546 4.71 5.01 -8.14
C GLY A 546 4.93 3.58 -8.64
N PRO A 547 5.42 3.40 -9.89
CA PRO A 547 5.58 2.11 -10.54
C PRO A 547 6.55 1.16 -9.81
N LYS A 548 6.23 -0.14 -9.77
CA LYS A 548 7.01 -1.17 -9.06
C LYS A 548 8.50 -1.18 -9.41
N GLY A 549 8.86 -1.04 -10.69
CA GLY A 549 10.25 -1.08 -11.14
C GLY A 549 11.11 0.00 -10.49
N LEU A 550 10.60 1.24 -10.42
CA LEU A 550 11.28 2.34 -9.76
C LEU A 550 11.38 2.10 -8.24
N GLY A 551 10.30 1.59 -7.62
CA GLY A 551 10.33 1.25 -6.20
C GLY A 551 11.40 0.19 -5.87
N SER A 552 11.57 -0.84 -6.70
CA SER A 552 12.63 -1.84 -6.53
C SER A 552 14.03 -1.22 -6.66
N THR A 553 14.21 -0.31 -7.62
CA THR A 553 15.47 0.41 -7.80
C THR A 553 15.81 1.23 -6.55
N LEU A 554 14.88 2.05 -6.06
CA LEU A 554 15.10 2.88 -4.87
C LEU A 554 15.41 2.04 -3.63
N HIS A 555 14.72 0.93 -3.45
CA HIS A 555 15.00 0.00 -2.34
C HIS A 555 16.43 -0.58 -2.40
N ILE A 556 16.90 -0.93 -3.60
CA ILE A 556 18.29 -1.35 -3.81
C ILE A 556 19.26 -0.22 -3.42
N PHE A 557 18.96 1.03 -3.81
CA PHE A 557 19.79 2.17 -3.46
C PHE A 557 19.79 2.49 -1.95
N CYS A 558 18.63 2.35 -1.26
CA CYS A 558 18.58 2.44 0.19
C CYS A 558 19.55 1.45 0.85
N ASN A 559 19.51 0.18 0.41
CA ASN A 559 20.42 -0.85 0.93
C ASN A 559 21.89 -0.60 0.56
N LYS A 560 22.15 -0.11 -0.66
CA LYS A 560 23.51 0.13 -1.16
C LYS A 560 24.22 1.25 -0.40
N TYR A 561 23.50 2.33 -0.06
CA TYR A 561 24.08 3.54 0.50
C TYR A 561 23.90 3.69 2.01
N SER A 562 23.25 2.75 2.69
CA SER A 562 23.24 2.68 4.16
C SER A 562 24.59 2.16 4.66
N GLU A 563 25.20 2.90 5.59
CA GLU A 563 26.51 2.62 6.19
C GLU A 563 26.47 2.98 7.68
N PRO A 564 27.44 2.55 8.49
CA PRO A 564 27.55 3.00 9.87
C PRO A 564 27.58 4.53 9.98
N GLY A 565 26.68 5.08 10.79
CA GLY A 565 26.49 6.51 10.95
C GLY A 565 25.46 7.12 10.00
N PHE A 566 25.06 6.44 8.92
CA PHE A 566 23.98 6.93 8.06
C PHE A 566 23.12 5.80 7.48
N SER A 567 21.81 5.82 7.72
CA SER A 567 20.89 4.82 7.22
C SER A 567 19.76 5.40 6.38
N PHE A 568 19.42 4.72 5.27
CA PHE A 568 18.23 4.97 4.50
C PHE A 568 17.16 3.94 4.83
N VAL A 569 16.06 4.38 5.45
CA VAL A 569 14.92 3.51 5.80
C VAL A 569 13.86 3.58 4.71
N TRP A 570 13.50 2.44 4.16
CA TRP A 570 12.60 2.33 3.02
C TRP A 570 11.12 2.26 3.41
N GLY A 571 10.31 3.19 2.92
CA GLY A 571 8.86 3.21 2.99
C GLY A 571 8.24 3.24 1.59
N LYS A 572 7.27 2.34 1.31
CA LYS A 572 6.58 2.28 0.03
C LYS A 572 5.09 2.34 0.19
N GLU A 573 4.45 3.24 -0.54
CA GLU A 573 3.00 3.24 -0.72
C GLU A 573 2.56 2.19 -1.75
N ASN A 574 1.46 1.51 -1.44
CA ASN A 574 0.92 0.43 -2.25
C ASN A 574 -0.51 0.79 -2.70
N PHE A 575 -0.63 1.73 -3.63
CA PHE A 575 -1.91 2.12 -4.24
C PHE A 575 -2.04 1.63 -5.67
#